data_f31910be7f6e7970c8a3a34317d985e3
#
_entry.id   f31910be7f6e7970c8a3a34317d985e3
#
_cell.length_a   1.000
_cell.length_b   1.000
_cell.length_c   1.000
_cell.angle_alpha   90.00
_cell.angle_beta   90.00
_cell.angle_gamma   90.00
#
_symmetry.space_group_name_H-M   'P 1'
#
loop_
_entity.id
_entity.type
_entity.pdbx_description
1 polymer ?
#
loop_
_entity_poly.entity_id
_entity_poly.type
_entity_poly.pdbx_seq_one_letter_code
_entity_poly.pdbx_strand_id
1 'polypeptide(L)'
;MIRAFVTILVTFIASLVQAMPDIKTFTTPAGTPAWLVEDHNIPFVALELRFIGGTAMEPMEKRGVTQFMMGLLEEGSGDMDAQAFSIAKDDLAASFDYGSYADVLTVSAKFLTENQDQAIELLRQSLVDPRFDADAIERVRAQIESGIKSQAKDPSDIASAAFNAEAYPNHPYGSDDLGTLETIASVTAADIRQAHAAGLTRNRVLVAAVGDITAAELGILVDRLLHDLPVAGDIEMPTYVADALSAGVKVIDFPTPQSTILFGHAGIPRKDDDFFAAYLLNHILGGSGFESRLMSEVREERGLTYGIGSFLASRQYGDLLMGQVATANNTVVETIDVITQEWRKIADQGVTQAELDA
;
A
#
# COMPACT_ATOMS: atom_id res chain seq x y z
N MET A 1 -12.21 -27.19 -48.94
CA MET A 1 -12.55 -25.88 -48.30
C MET A 1 -12.72 -26.00 -46.78
N ILE A 2 -13.44 -26.96 -46.21
CA ILE A 2 -13.66 -27.11 -44.77
C ILE A 2 -12.34 -27.34 -43.96
N ARG A 3 -11.38 -28.15 -44.48
CA ARG A 3 -10.09 -28.37 -43.82
C ARG A 3 -9.20 -27.14 -43.73
N ALA A 4 -9.23 -26.25 -44.74
CA ALA A 4 -8.48 -25.00 -44.73
C ALA A 4 -9.07 -23.99 -43.73
N PHE A 5 -10.40 -23.98 -43.55
CA PHE A 5 -11.08 -23.12 -42.58
C PHE A 5 -10.80 -23.54 -41.13
N VAL A 6 -10.72 -24.82 -40.86
CA VAL A 6 -10.39 -25.33 -39.51
C VAL A 6 -8.93 -25.03 -39.14
N THR A 7 -8.00 -25.11 -40.09
CA THR A 7 -6.58 -24.81 -39.84
C THR A 7 -6.37 -23.31 -39.58
N ILE A 8 -7.09 -22.44 -40.30
CA ILE A 8 -7.03 -20.96 -40.09
C ILE A 8 -7.65 -20.60 -38.72
N LEU A 9 -8.74 -21.25 -38.32
CA LEU A 9 -9.38 -21.00 -37.02
C LEU A 9 -8.50 -21.44 -35.86
N VAL A 10 -7.82 -22.59 -35.94
CA VAL A 10 -6.89 -23.05 -34.90
C VAL A 10 -5.65 -22.18 -34.78
N THR A 11 -5.14 -21.62 -35.91
CA THR A 11 -4.01 -20.69 -35.89
C THR A 11 -4.42 -19.32 -35.29
N PHE A 12 -5.67 -18.90 -35.47
CA PHE A 12 -6.16 -17.64 -34.90
C PHE A 12 -6.42 -17.74 -33.37
N ILE A 13 -6.83 -18.92 -32.88
CA ILE A 13 -7.02 -19.16 -31.42
C ILE A 13 -5.67 -19.28 -30.71
N ALA A 14 -4.64 -19.84 -31.37
CA ALA A 14 -3.30 -19.91 -30.79
C ALA A 14 -2.62 -18.55 -30.60
N SER A 15 -3.05 -17.49 -31.32
CA SER A 15 -2.52 -16.14 -31.18
C SER A 15 -3.15 -15.33 -30.04
N LEU A 16 -4.13 -15.86 -29.29
CA LEU A 16 -4.79 -15.22 -28.16
C LEU A 16 -4.25 -15.66 -26.79
N VAL A 17 -3.27 -16.54 -26.77
CA VAL A 17 -2.50 -16.78 -25.55
C VAL A 17 -1.58 -15.59 -25.39
N GLN A 18 -2.05 -14.54 -24.71
CA GLN A 18 -1.15 -13.51 -24.19
C GLN A 18 -0.17 -14.22 -23.28
N ALA A 19 1.07 -14.34 -23.75
CA ALA A 19 2.14 -14.87 -22.91
C ALA A 19 2.21 -13.97 -21.66
N MET A 20 2.13 -14.58 -20.49
CA MET A 20 2.46 -13.85 -19.26
C MET A 20 3.85 -13.23 -19.45
N PRO A 21 4.06 -11.97 -19.03
CA PRO A 21 5.35 -11.35 -19.14
C PRO A 21 6.40 -12.23 -18.46
N ASP A 22 7.56 -12.39 -19.10
CA ASP A 22 8.68 -13.14 -18.53
C ASP A 22 9.30 -12.33 -17.39
N ILE A 23 9.00 -12.72 -16.15
CA ILE A 23 9.54 -12.07 -14.96
C ILE A 23 10.89 -12.70 -14.61
N LYS A 24 11.96 -11.98 -14.91
CA LYS A 24 13.31 -12.37 -14.52
C LYS A 24 13.55 -12.07 -13.05
N THR A 25 13.87 -13.11 -12.29
CA THR A 25 14.23 -12.97 -10.87
C THR A 25 15.74 -13.18 -10.73
N PHE A 26 16.43 -12.23 -10.14
CA PHE A 26 17.89 -12.31 -9.96
C PHE A 26 18.33 -11.55 -8.70
N THR A 27 19.62 -11.68 -8.38
CA THR A 27 20.27 -10.91 -7.31
C THR A 27 21.33 -10.03 -7.96
N THR A 28 21.38 -8.75 -7.58
CA THR A 28 22.40 -7.83 -8.08
C THR A 28 23.80 -8.25 -7.61
N PRO A 29 24.89 -7.75 -8.22
CA PRO A 29 26.25 -8.04 -7.75
C PRO A 29 26.51 -7.73 -6.27
N ALA A 30 25.85 -6.69 -5.72
CA ALA A 30 25.94 -6.35 -4.28
C ALA A 30 24.99 -7.16 -3.38
N GLY A 31 24.17 -8.06 -3.94
CA GLY A 31 23.31 -8.97 -3.17
C GLY A 31 21.85 -8.52 -2.99
N THR A 32 21.39 -7.49 -3.70
CA THR A 32 20.00 -7.03 -3.61
C THR A 32 19.08 -7.89 -4.48
N PRO A 33 17.97 -8.45 -3.94
CA PRO A 33 16.98 -9.18 -4.73
C PRO A 33 16.25 -8.24 -5.70
N ALA A 34 16.10 -8.67 -6.96
CA ALA A 34 15.47 -7.88 -7.99
C ALA A 34 14.58 -8.73 -8.92
N TRP A 35 13.50 -8.11 -9.38
CA TRP A 35 12.59 -8.62 -10.42
C TRP A 35 12.59 -7.66 -11.60
N LEU A 36 12.56 -8.19 -12.82
CA LEU A 36 12.57 -7.40 -14.04
C LEU A 36 11.62 -8.00 -15.07
N VAL A 37 10.81 -7.14 -15.68
CA VAL A 37 10.17 -7.39 -16.97
C VAL A 37 10.85 -6.52 -18.00
N GLU A 38 11.63 -7.13 -18.91
CA GLU A 38 12.28 -6.40 -20.01
C GLU A 38 11.25 -6.09 -21.11
N ASP A 39 11.14 -4.82 -21.47
CA ASP A 39 10.32 -4.36 -22.59
C ASP A 39 11.02 -3.20 -23.31
N HIS A 40 11.56 -3.48 -24.49
CA HIS A 40 12.33 -2.53 -25.30
C HIS A 40 11.46 -1.78 -26.34
N ASN A 41 10.13 -1.90 -26.25
CA ASN A 41 9.23 -1.22 -27.21
C ASN A 41 9.07 0.27 -26.91
N ILE A 42 9.25 0.68 -25.65
CA ILE A 42 9.09 2.07 -25.22
C ILE A 42 10.36 2.46 -24.42
N PRO A 43 11.05 3.56 -24.78
CA PRO A 43 12.35 3.91 -24.20
C PRO A 43 12.20 4.56 -22.81
N PHE A 44 11.65 3.84 -21.84
CA PHE A 44 11.58 4.27 -20.44
C PHE A 44 11.74 3.09 -19.49
N VAL A 45 12.09 3.38 -18.25
CA VAL A 45 12.15 2.43 -17.13
C VAL A 45 11.23 2.90 -16.01
N ALA A 46 10.42 2.00 -15.50
CA ALA A 46 9.71 2.14 -14.23
C ALA A 46 10.43 1.28 -13.18
N LEU A 47 10.88 1.91 -12.10
CA LEU A 47 11.63 1.30 -10.99
C LEU A 47 10.84 1.45 -9.70
N GLU A 48 10.77 0.39 -8.92
CA GLU A 48 10.14 0.36 -7.60
C GLU A 48 11.14 -0.20 -6.59
N LEU A 49 11.38 0.54 -5.51
CA LEU A 49 12.14 0.09 -4.34
C LEU A 49 11.15 -0.06 -3.19
N ARG A 50 11.20 -1.19 -2.50
CA ARG A 50 10.39 -1.48 -1.32
C ARG A 50 11.27 -1.81 -0.13
N PHE A 51 11.34 -0.90 0.83
CA PHE A 51 12.05 -1.11 2.08
C PHE A 51 11.10 -1.70 3.11
N ILE A 52 11.34 -2.96 3.51
CA ILE A 52 10.49 -3.67 4.48
C ILE A 52 10.58 -2.99 5.84
N GLY A 53 9.40 -2.68 6.42
CA GLY A 53 9.28 -2.09 7.75
C GLY A 53 8.19 -1.02 7.85
N GLY A 54 8.30 0.09 7.22
CA GLY A 54 7.26 1.14 7.19
C GLY A 54 6.98 1.80 8.55
N THR A 55 5.78 2.37 8.69
CA THR A 55 5.37 3.12 9.88
C THR A 55 5.15 2.24 11.11
N ALA A 56 4.99 0.92 10.94
CA ALA A 56 4.88 -0.01 12.06
C ALA A 56 6.15 -0.10 12.93
N MET A 57 7.29 0.38 12.42
CA MET A 57 8.56 0.41 13.18
C MET A 57 8.77 1.69 13.98
N GLU A 58 7.85 2.64 13.92
CA GLU A 58 7.97 3.90 14.65
C GLU A 58 7.74 3.70 16.16
N PRO A 59 8.51 4.38 17.01
CA PRO A 59 8.16 4.52 18.41
C PRO A 59 6.78 5.20 18.55
N MET A 60 5.96 4.72 19.48
CA MET A 60 4.60 5.24 19.69
C MET A 60 4.57 6.75 19.98
N GLU A 61 5.58 7.26 20.69
CA GLU A 61 5.74 8.68 21.00
C GLU A 61 6.19 9.54 19.82
N LYS A 62 6.59 8.91 18.70
CA LYS A 62 7.05 9.57 17.47
C LYS A 62 6.24 9.15 16.24
N ARG A 63 5.00 8.68 16.45
CA ARG A 63 4.12 8.31 15.33
C ARG A 63 4.00 9.44 14.33
N GLY A 64 4.12 9.11 13.04
CA GLY A 64 4.13 10.04 11.91
C GLY A 64 5.51 10.50 11.47
N VAL A 65 6.59 10.17 12.21
CA VAL A 65 7.96 10.59 11.84
C VAL A 65 8.41 10.01 10.51
N THR A 66 8.00 8.79 10.18
CA THR A 66 8.36 8.12 8.90
C THR A 66 7.66 8.78 7.72
N GLN A 67 6.37 9.07 7.84
CA GLN A 67 5.63 9.83 6.84
C GLN A 67 6.25 11.20 6.63
N PHE A 68 6.65 11.87 7.73
CA PHE A 68 7.32 13.16 7.70
C PHE A 68 8.65 13.07 6.95
N MET A 69 9.48 12.07 7.27
CA MET A 69 10.77 11.83 6.63
C MET A 69 10.61 11.58 5.13
N MET A 70 9.67 10.70 4.73
CA MET A 70 9.44 10.39 3.32
C MET A 70 8.96 11.62 2.52
N GLY A 71 8.10 12.46 3.11
CA GLY A 71 7.65 13.70 2.48
C GLY A 71 8.75 14.77 2.32
N LEU A 72 9.88 14.61 3.00
CA LEU A 72 11.01 15.54 2.89
C LEU A 72 12.06 15.12 1.85
N LEU A 73 11.99 13.90 1.28
CA LEU A 73 13.00 13.41 0.34
C LEU A 73 13.01 14.18 -0.99
N GLU A 74 11.92 14.82 -1.36
CA GLU A 74 11.85 15.69 -2.56
C GLU A 74 11.99 17.19 -2.25
N GLU A 75 12.18 17.55 -0.98
CA GLU A 75 12.30 18.93 -0.53
C GLU A 75 13.75 19.47 -0.59
N GLY A 76 14.57 18.86 -1.44
CA GLY A 76 15.96 19.22 -1.73
C GLY A 76 16.98 18.18 -1.29
N SER A 77 18.06 18.07 -2.05
CA SER A 77 19.15 17.10 -1.81
C SER A 77 20.50 17.64 -2.27
N GLY A 78 21.55 17.28 -1.57
CA GLY A 78 22.90 17.80 -1.85
C GLY A 78 22.93 19.33 -1.83
N ASP A 79 23.36 19.96 -2.93
CA ASP A 79 23.41 21.40 -3.08
C ASP A 79 22.07 22.03 -3.59
N MET A 80 21.10 21.21 -3.98
CA MET A 80 19.81 21.65 -4.52
C MET A 80 18.78 21.84 -3.41
N ASP A 81 18.15 23.03 -3.36
CA ASP A 81 16.93 23.22 -2.59
C ASP A 81 15.72 22.54 -3.28
N ALA A 82 14.54 22.61 -2.66
CA ALA A 82 13.32 21.99 -3.17
C ALA A 82 12.96 22.43 -4.60
N GLN A 83 13.15 23.72 -4.92
CA GLN A 83 12.85 24.25 -6.24
C GLN A 83 13.85 23.76 -7.29
N ALA A 84 15.14 23.79 -6.98
CA ALA A 84 16.19 23.32 -7.88
C ALA A 84 16.07 21.82 -8.12
N PHE A 85 15.74 21.02 -7.09
CA PHE A 85 15.48 19.59 -7.21
C PHE A 85 14.27 19.29 -8.13
N SER A 86 13.17 20.03 -7.94
CA SER A 86 11.98 19.88 -8.80
C SER A 86 12.28 20.22 -10.25
N ILE A 87 12.99 21.32 -10.51
CA ILE A 87 13.40 21.70 -11.87
C ILE A 87 14.30 20.63 -12.49
N ALA A 88 15.29 20.12 -11.76
CA ALA A 88 16.19 19.08 -12.27
C ALA A 88 15.44 17.78 -12.61
N LYS A 89 14.43 17.40 -11.81
CA LYS A 89 13.54 16.26 -12.08
C LYS A 89 12.72 16.48 -13.36
N ASP A 90 12.13 17.66 -13.51
CA ASP A 90 11.32 18.02 -14.70
C ASP A 90 12.16 18.07 -15.99
N ASP A 91 13.36 18.64 -15.94
CA ASP A 91 14.30 18.70 -17.07
C ASP A 91 14.72 17.30 -17.59
N LEU A 92 14.72 16.31 -16.70
CA LEU A 92 15.00 14.91 -17.03
C LEU A 92 13.76 14.13 -17.48
N ALA A 93 12.57 14.75 -17.50
CA ALA A 93 11.28 14.08 -17.70
C ALA A 93 11.15 12.86 -16.76
N ALA A 94 11.65 12.98 -15.54
CA ALA A 94 11.59 11.95 -14.51
C ALA A 94 10.45 12.24 -13.51
N SER A 95 9.87 11.18 -12.94
CA SER A 95 8.98 11.28 -11.79
C SER A 95 9.47 10.40 -10.67
N PHE A 96 9.45 10.92 -9.44
CA PHE A 96 9.77 10.19 -8.23
C PHE A 96 8.60 10.34 -7.25
N ASP A 97 8.23 9.23 -6.62
CA ASP A 97 7.18 9.18 -5.61
C ASP A 97 7.71 8.45 -4.37
N TYR A 98 7.43 9.02 -3.20
CA TYR A 98 7.92 8.51 -1.91
C TYR A 98 6.72 8.21 -1.02
N GLY A 99 6.48 6.92 -0.75
CA GLY A 99 5.32 6.45 0.03
C GLY A 99 5.72 5.80 1.34
N SER A 100 4.92 5.98 2.37
CA SER A 100 5.03 5.23 3.62
C SER A 100 3.72 4.52 3.92
N TYR A 101 3.83 3.24 4.25
CA TYR A 101 2.72 2.37 4.63
C TYR A 101 3.10 1.65 5.92
N ALA A 102 2.15 0.97 6.53
CA ALA A 102 2.39 0.26 7.78
C ALA A 102 3.62 -0.66 7.72
N ASP A 103 3.78 -1.45 6.66
CA ASP A 103 4.79 -2.51 6.57
C ASP A 103 5.91 -2.23 5.57
N VAL A 104 5.85 -1.12 4.83
CA VAL A 104 6.79 -0.86 3.74
C VAL A 104 6.92 0.63 3.45
N LEU A 105 8.15 1.06 3.15
CA LEU A 105 8.40 2.33 2.49
C LEU A 105 8.62 2.06 1.01
N THR A 106 8.04 2.88 0.15
CA THR A 106 8.14 2.74 -1.29
C THR A 106 8.84 3.95 -1.89
N VAL A 107 9.69 3.69 -2.88
CA VAL A 107 10.26 4.71 -3.73
C VAL A 107 10.05 4.26 -5.17
N SER A 108 9.15 4.95 -5.86
CA SER A 108 8.86 4.69 -7.26
C SER A 108 9.53 5.74 -8.14
N ALA A 109 10.14 5.30 -9.23
CA ALA A 109 10.75 6.20 -10.19
C ALA A 109 10.37 5.80 -11.62
N LYS A 110 10.15 6.81 -12.48
CA LYS A 110 10.01 6.63 -13.93
C LYS A 110 10.92 7.62 -14.62
N PHE A 111 11.66 7.16 -15.63
CA PHE A 111 12.59 7.98 -16.38
C PHE A 111 12.80 7.43 -17.79
N LEU A 112 13.15 8.31 -18.72
CA LEU A 112 13.53 7.93 -20.07
C LEU A 112 14.88 7.23 -20.07
N THR A 113 15.07 6.22 -20.93
CA THR A 113 16.33 5.47 -21.07
C THR A 113 17.49 6.41 -21.41
N GLU A 114 17.28 7.43 -22.23
CA GLU A 114 18.31 8.43 -22.58
C GLU A 114 18.80 9.28 -21.39
N ASN A 115 17.94 9.48 -20.36
CA ASN A 115 18.25 10.28 -19.16
C ASN A 115 18.57 9.41 -17.93
N GLN A 116 18.65 8.08 -18.10
CA GLN A 116 18.75 7.10 -17.02
C GLN A 116 19.84 7.43 -16.00
N ASP A 117 21.05 7.72 -16.46
CA ASP A 117 22.18 7.95 -15.55
C ASP A 117 21.98 9.20 -14.68
N GLN A 118 21.46 10.28 -15.26
CA GLN A 118 21.18 11.52 -14.54
C GLN A 118 19.97 11.38 -13.60
N ALA A 119 18.91 10.72 -14.05
CA ALA A 119 17.72 10.47 -13.24
C ALA A 119 18.05 9.60 -11.99
N ILE A 120 18.86 8.54 -12.19
CA ILE A 120 19.29 7.69 -11.08
C ILE A 120 20.23 8.41 -10.13
N GLU A 121 21.10 9.29 -10.62
CA GLU A 121 21.96 10.08 -9.75
C GLU A 121 21.13 11.09 -8.93
N LEU A 122 20.13 11.74 -9.54
CA LEU A 122 19.22 12.63 -8.85
C LEU A 122 18.40 11.89 -7.78
N LEU A 123 17.87 10.71 -8.11
CA LEU A 123 17.17 9.83 -7.16
C LEU A 123 18.11 9.39 -6.04
N ARG A 124 19.34 8.98 -6.35
CA ARG A 124 20.34 8.60 -5.34
C ARG A 124 20.57 9.74 -4.35
N GLN A 125 20.76 10.95 -4.84
CA GLN A 125 20.96 12.11 -3.97
C GLN A 125 19.78 12.33 -3.02
N SER A 126 18.53 12.20 -3.49
CA SER A 126 17.36 12.33 -2.61
C SER A 126 17.29 11.25 -1.53
N LEU A 127 17.78 10.05 -1.82
CA LEU A 127 17.79 8.93 -0.86
C LEU A 127 18.98 8.96 0.12
N VAL A 128 20.12 9.49 -0.29
CA VAL A 128 21.37 9.39 0.47
C VAL A 128 21.71 10.70 1.19
N ASP A 129 21.44 11.84 0.56
CA ASP A 129 21.81 13.16 1.06
C ASP A 129 20.63 14.16 1.02
N PRO A 130 19.47 13.81 1.62
CA PRO A 130 18.37 14.76 1.76
C PRO A 130 18.77 15.88 2.72
N ARG A 131 18.44 17.13 2.37
CA ARG A 131 18.88 18.32 3.12
C ARG A 131 18.21 18.45 4.48
N PHE A 132 16.92 18.16 4.55
CA PHE A 132 16.10 18.40 5.74
C PHE A 132 16.24 19.85 6.25
N ASP A 133 16.07 20.81 5.34
CA ASP A 133 16.14 22.23 5.64
C ASP A 133 15.00 22.65 6.58
N ALA A 134 15.26 23.62 7.47
CA ALA A 134 14.32 24.01 8.51
C ALA A 134 12.97 24.51 7.95
N ASP A 135 13.01 25.26 6.85
CA ASP A 135 11.80 25.76 6.19
C ASP A 135 11.01 24.65 5.47
N ALA A 136 11.69 23.66 4.91
CA ALA A 136 11.07 22.46 4.35
C ALA A 136 10.39 21.61 5.45
N ILE A 137 11.08 21.43 6.58
CA ILE A 137 10.51 20.74 7.75
C ILE A 137 9.21 21.43 8.20
N GLU A 138 9.20 22.74 8.33
CA GLU A 138 7.99 23.45 8.76
C GLU A 138 6.87 23.42 7.70
N ARG A 139 7.20 23.43 6.41
CA ARG A 139 6.23 23.26 5.32
C ARG A 139 5.55 21.89 5.36
N VAL A 140 6.35 20.81 5.41
CA VAL A 140 5.84 19.44 5.47
C VAL A 140 5.09 19.16 6.77
N ARG A 141 5.57 19.72 7.91
CA ARG A 141 4.84 19.68 9.19
C ARG A 141 3.43 20.26 9.05
N ALA A 142 3.31 21.44 8.47
CA ALA A 142 2.02 22.08 8.27
C ALA A 142 1.09 21.28 7.35
N GLN A 143 1.64 20.59 6.34
CA GLN A 143 0.88 19.69 5.45
C GLN A 143 0.34 18.48 6.23
N ILE A 144 1.18 17.80 7.03
CA ILE A 144 0.78 16.65 7.84
C ILE A 144 -0.28 17.07 8.88
N GLU A 145 -0.07 18.20 9.58
CA GLU A 145 -1.07 18.72 10.51
C GLU A 145 -2.42 19.04 9.85
N SER A 146 -2.39 19.54 8.61
CA SER A 146 -3.60 19.77 7.82
C SER A 146 -4.29 18.45 7.48
N GLY A 147 -3.53 17.42 7.12
CA GLY A 147 -4.02 16.07 6.89
C GLY A 147 -4.72 15.49 8.13
N ILE A 148 -4.06 15.53 9.30
CA ILE A 148 -4.62 15.07 10.58
C ILE A 148 -5.94 15.82 10.91
N LYS A 149 -5.96 17.14 10.72
CA LYS A 149 -7.18 17.95 10.94
C LYS A 149 -8.31 17.63 9.96
N SER A 150 -7.96 17.17 8.75
CA SER A 150 -8.94 16.71 7.75
C SER A 150 -9.52 15.36 8.13
N GLN A 151 -8.66 14.38 8.47
CA GLN A 151 -9.08 13.04 8.92
C GLN A 151 -10.01 13.10 10.14
N ALA A 152 -9.73 14.01 11.09
CA ALA A 152 -10.60 14.23 12.27
C ALA A 152 -12.03 14.72 11.93
N LYS A 153 -12.30 15.07 10.67
CA LYS A 153 -13.62 15.51 10.17
C LYS A 153 -14.23 14.55 9.15
N ASP A 154 -13.53 13.47 8.81
CA ASP A 154 -14.04 12.46 7.89
C ASP A 154 -14.60 11.26 8.65
N PRO A 155 -15.88 10.90 8.46
CA PRO A 155 -16.51 9.77 9.15
C PRO A 155 -15.78 8.42 8.90
N SER A 156 -15.21 8.23 7.71
CA SER A 156 -14.53 6.98 7.36
C SER A 156 -13.20 6.87 8.09
N ASP A 157 -12.44 7.98 8.19
CA ASP A 157 -11.17 8.02 8.92
C ASP A 157 -11.40 7.84 10.42
N ILE A 158 -12.43 8.50 10.97
CA ILE A 158 -12.82 8.36 12.39
C ILE A 158 -13.20 6.90 12.70
N ALA A 159 -14.01 6.28 11.85
CA ALA A 159 -14.42 4.89 12.02
C ALA A 159 -13.23 3.94 11.90
N SER A 160 -12.33 4.17 10.93
CA SER A 160 -11.12 3.38 10.71
C SER A 160 -10.17 3.47 11.89
N ALA A 161 -9.91 4.67 12.40
CA ALA A 161 -9.07 4.88 13.58
C ALA A 161 -9.63 4.16 14.82
N ALA A 162 -10.94 4.26 15.06
CA ALA A 162 -11.59 3.58 16.17
C ALA A 162 -11.57 2.05 16.03
N PHE A 163 -11.79 1.53 14.83
CA PHE A 163 -11.73 0.10 14.56
C PHE A 163 -10.32 -0.46 14.74
N ASN A 164 -9.30 0.20 14.18
CA ASN A 164 -7.92 -0.21 14.30
C ASN A 164 -7.43 -0.16 15.76
N ALA A 165 -7.81 0.86 16.52
CA ALA A 165 -7.46 0.98 17.94
C ALA A 165 -8.05 -0.15 18.78
N GLU A 166 -9.24 -0.67 18.43
CA GLU A 166 -9.83 -1.84 19.09
C GLU A 166 -9.20 -3.15 18.63
N ALA A 167 -8.92 -3.26 17.31
CA ALA A 167 -8.30 -4.46 16.76
C ALA A 167 -6.88 -4.68 17.28
N TYR A 168 -6.11 -3.59 17.45
CA TYR A 168 -4.68 -3.67 17.77
C TYR A 168 -4.28 -2.73 18.92
N PRO A 169 -4.85 -2.90 20.14
CA PRO A 169 -4.48 -2.07 21.29
C PRO A 169 -2.98 -2.25 21.61
N ASN A 170 -2.28 -1.14 21.80
CA ASN A 170 -0.84 -1.11 22.10
C ASN A 170 0.09 -1.65 20.99
N HIS A 171 -0.39 -1.76 19.76
CA HIS A 171 0.41 -2.09 18.59
C HIS A 171 0.38 -0.92 17.60
N PRO A 172 1.44 -0.66 16.81
CA PRO A 172 1.45 0.42 15.82
C PRO A 172 0.25 0.42 14.87
N TYR A 173 -0.27 -0.75 14.50
CA TYR A 173 -1.47 -0.86 13.65
C TYR A 173 -2.75 -0.28 14.27
N GLY A 174 -2.79 -0.10 15.58
CA GLY A 174 -3.90 0.52 16.28
C GLY A 174 -3.85 2.05 16.30
N SER A 175 -2.83 2.66 15.73
CA SER A 175 -2.63 4.11 15.66
C SER A 175 -2.55 4.60 14.22
N ASP A 176 -2.86 5.87 14.00
CA ASP A 176 -2.79 6.49 12.67
C ASP A 176 -1.34 6.62 12.19
N ASP A 177 -1.11 6.38 10.89
CA ASP A 177 0.21 6.49 10.27
C ASP A 177 0.70 7.94 10.16
N LEU A 178 -0.20 8.94 10.15
CA LEU A 178 0.15 10.35 10.25
C LEU A 178 0.53 10.78 11.68
N GLY A 179 0.27 9.94 12.67
CA GLY A 179 0.44 10.29 14.08
C GLY A 179 -0.67 11.19 14.61
N THR A 180 -0.33 12.05 15.55
CA THR A 180 -1.23 13.05 16.15
C THR A 180 -0.62 14.45 16.04
N LEU A 181 -1.42 15.51 16.24
CA LEU A 181 -0.90 16.87 16.31
C LEU A 181 0.21 17.02 17.35
N GLU A 182 0.12 16.28 18.47
CA GLU A 182 1.10 16.30 19.54
C GLU A 182 2.41 15.62 19.13
N THR A 183 2.33 14.40 18.55
CA THR A 183 3.52 13.68 18.10
C THR A 183 4.23 14.45 17.00
N ILE A 184 3.51 14.96 15.99
CA ILE A 184 4.07 15.73 14.87
C ILE A 184 4.71 17.05 15.35
N ALA A 185 4.10 17.75 16.28
CA ALA A 185 4.69 18.95 16.88
C ALA A 185 6.01 18.64 17.64
N SER A 186 6.16 17.44 18.17
CA SER A 186 7.33 16.99 18.92
C SER A 186 8.49 16.49 18.04
N VAL A 187 8.24 16.20 16.74
CA VAL A 187 9.26 15.67 15.83
C VAL A 187 10.32 16.74 15.56
N THR A 188 11.57 16.38 15.78
CA THR A 188 12.74 17.22 15.52
C THR A 188 13.48 16.82 14.25
N ALA A 189 14.37 17.66 13.74
CA ALA A 189 15.25 17.31 12.62
C ALA A 189 16.16 16.10 12.95
N ALA A 190 16.49 15.87 14.22
CA ALA A 190 17.24 14.70 14.66
C ALA A 190 16.40 13.41 14.55
N ASP A 191 15.12 13.46 14.93
CA ASP A 191 14.19 12.34 14.79
C ASP A 191 13.99 11.96 13.31
N ILE A 192 13.88 12.97 12.43
CA ILE A 192 13.75 12.76 10.97
C ILE A 192 15.00 12.06 10.42
N ARG A 193 16.20 12.52 10.78
CA ARG A 193 17.46 11.88 10.35
C ARG A 193 17.60 10.47 10.90
N GLN A 194 17.15 10.22 12.12
CA GLN A 194 17.14 8.89 12.70
C GLN A 194 16.18 7.96 11.95
N ALA A 195 14.96 8.42 11.65
CA ALA A 195 13.98 7.66 10.87
C ALA A 195 14.51 7.35 9.45
N HIS A 196 15.19 8.30 8.80
CA HIS A 196 15.84 8.11 7.52
C HIS A 196 16.91 7.00 7.57
N ALA A 197 17.87 7.11 8.48
CA ALA A 197 18.96 6.13 8.63
C ALA A 197 18.44 4.74 9.02
N ALA A 198 17.35 4.69 9.77
CA ALA A 198 16.71 3.46 10.21
C ALA A 198 15.81 2.82 9.14
N GLY A 199 15.09 3.63 8.36
CA GLY A 199 14.09 3.18 7.36
C GLY A 199 14.72 2.72 6.05
N LEU A 200 15.59 3.52 5.45
CA LEU A 200 16.18 3.28 4.13
C LEU A 200 17.48 2.49 4.24
N THR A 201 17.39 1.17 4.31
CA THR A 201 18.55 0.29 4.53
C THR A 201 18.66 -0.82 3.49
N ARG A 202 19.88 -1.14 3.09
CA ARG A 202 20.17 -2.12 2.03
C ARG A 202 19.76 -3.56 2.34
N ASN A 203 19.75 -3.95 3.60
CA ASN A 203 19.40 -5.31 4.02
C ASN A 203 17.90 -5.61 3.98
N ARG A 204 17.05 -4.60 3.72
CA ARG A 204 15.59 -4.72 3.74
C ARG A 204 14.92 -4.23 2.46
N VAL A 205 15.70 -3.96 1.41
CA VAL A 205 15.15 -3.48 0.14
C VAL A 205 14.88 -4.64 -0.82
N LEU A 206 13.74 -4.56 -1.48
CA LEU A 206 13.35 -5.35 -2.64
C LEU A 206 13.21 -4.42 -3.83
N VAL A 207 13.62 -4.87 -5.00
CA VAL A 207 13.61 -4.06 -6.22
C VAL A 207 12.76 -4.73 -7.29
N ALA A 208 11.93 -3.94 -7.97
CA ALA A 208 11.25 -4.37 -9.18
C ALA A 208 11.43 -3.32 -10.28
N ALA A 209 11.57 -3.74 -11.52
CA ALA A 209 11.62 -2.85 -12.66
C ALA A 209 10.87 -3.42 -13.86
N VAL A 210 10.36 -2.51 -14.68
CA VAL A 210 9.76 -2.82 -15.98
C VAL A 210 10.24 -1.78 -16.99
N GLY A 211 10.65 -2.21 -18.17
CA GLY A 211 10.98 -1.28 -19.27
C GLY A 211 12.24 -1.62 -20.03
N ASP A 212 12.79 -0.60 -20.67
CA ASP A 212 13.92 -0.69 -21.59
C ASP A 212 15.26 -0.75 -20.85
N ILE A 213 15.49 -1.87 -20.17
CA ILE A 213 16.70 -2.15 -19.42
C ILE A 213 16.92 -3.67 -19.34
N THR A 214 18.16 -4.12 -19.43
CA THR A 214 18.52 -5.52 -19.22
C THR A 214 18.79 -5.84 -17.74
N ALA A 215 18.72 -7.11 -17.36
CA ALA A 215 19.01 -7.54 -15.99
C ALA A 215 20.42 -7.16 -15.52
N ALA A 216 21.42 -7.18 -16.42
CA ALA A 216 22.79 -6.80 -16.11
C ALA A 216 22.91 -5.28 -15.83
N GLU A 217 22.28 -4.46 -16.67
CA GLU A 217 22.24 -3.00 -16.50
C GLU A 217 21.51 -2.61 -15.23
N LEU A 218 20.31 -3.22 -15.00
CA LEU A 218 19.54 -2.98 -13.78
C LEU A 218 20.33 -3.34 -12.52
N GLY A 219 21.09 -4.45 -12.53
CA GLY A 219 21.94 -4.83 -11.40
C GLY A 219 22.98 -3.77 -11.05
N ILE A 220 23.67 -3.22 -12.05
CA ILE A 220 24.67 -2.16 -11.88
C ILE A 220 23.99 -0.86 -11.40
N LEU A 221 22.86 -0.52 -11.99
CA LEU A 221 22.09 0.68 -11.66
C LEU A 221 21.62 0.64 -10.19
N VAL A 222 21.02 -0.46 -9.76
CA VAL A 222 20.54 -0.67 -8.38
C VAL A 222 21.70 -0.61 -7.38
N ASP A 223 22.81 -1.28 -7.67
CA ASP A 223 23.97 -1.25 -6.78
C ASP A 223 24.53 0.16 -6.62
N ARG A 224 24.59 0.95 -7.70
CA ARG A 224 24.97 2.36 -7.64
C ARG A 224 23.98 3.20 -6.83
N LEU A 225 22.69 3.01 -7.06
CA LEU A 225 21.62 3.74 -6.36
C LEU A 225 21.64 3.52 -4.85
N LEU A 226 21.89 2.29 -4.41
CA LEU A 226 21.80 1.91 -3.00
C LEU A 226 23.15 1.96 -2.26
N HIS A 227 24.29 2.16 -2.96
CA HIS A 227 25.65 1.98 -2.42
C HIS A 227 25.88 2.70 -1.10
N ASP A 228 25.47 3.96 -1.00
CA ASP A 228 25.77 4.83 0.13
C ASP A 228 24.69 4.79 1.23
N LEU A 229 23.60 4.03 1.04
CA LEU A 229 22.62 3.79 2.10
C LEU A 229 23.21 2.87 3.18
N PRO A 230 22.78 3.03 4.45
CA PRO A 230 23.20 2.14 5.54
C PRO A 230 22.95 0.67 5.21
N VAL A 231 23.86 -0.21 5.62
CA VAL A 231 23.68 -1.66 5.44
C VAL A 231 22.48 -2.17 6.23
N ALA A 232 22.35 -1.70 7.48
CA ALA A 232 21.25 -2.05 8.39
C ALA A 232 20.93 -0.85 9.27
N GLY A 233 19.68 -0.74 9.71
CA GLY A 233 19.21 0.25 10.67
C GLY A 233 19.05 -0.35 12.05
N ASP A 234 19.18 0.49 13.08
CA ASP A 234 18.87 0.15 14.47
C ASP A 234 17.35 0.29 14.68
N ILE A 235 16.64 -0.81 14.42
CA ILE A 235 15.17 -0.87 14.47
C ILE A 235 14.74 -2.21 15.05
N GLU A 236 13.79 -2.16 15.97
CA GLU A 236 13.08 -3.33 16.46
C GLU A 236 11.84 -3.56 15.60
N MET A 237 11.76 -4.75 15.00
CA MET A 237 10.59 -5.13 14.19
C MET A 237 9.45 -5.50 15.12
N PRO A 238 8.20 -5.05 14.85
CA PRO A 238 7.05 -5.45 15.63
C PRO A 238 6.88 -6.97 15.67
N THR A 239 6.29 -7.47 16.73
CA THR A 239 5.90 -8.88 16.82
C THR A 239 4.50 -9.06 16.23
N TYR A 240 4.23 -10.23 15.67
CA TYR A 240 2.88 -10.57 15.22
C TYR A 240 1.90 -10.57 16.41
N VAL A 241 0.73 -9.95 16.21
CA VAL A 241 -0.35 -9.89 17.19
C VAL A 241 -1.66 -10.37 16.57
N ALA A 242 -2.41 -11.19 17.31
CA ALA A 242 -3.79 -11.45 16.97
C ALA A 242 -4.63 -10.20 17.26
N ASP A 243 -5.73 -10.03 16.53
CA ASP A 243 -6.68 -8.97 16.84
C ASP A 243 -7.33 -9.15 18.23
N ALA A 244 -7.72 -8.03 18.81
CA ALA A 244 -8.39 -7.99 20.11
C ALA A 244 -9.89 -7.66 19.98
N LEU A 245 -10.45 -7.74 18.76
CA LEU A 245 -11.85 -7.43 18.51
C LEU A 245 -12.78 -8.31 19.34
N SER A 246 -13.81 -7.69 19.89
CA SER A 246 -14.90 -8.37 20.58
C SER A 246 -16.22 -8.17 19.83
N ALA A 247 -17.12 -9.14 19.95
CA ALA A 247 -18.43 -9.03 19.35
C ALA A 247 -19.21 -7.84 19.91
N GLY A 248 -19.83 -7.06 19.05
CA GLY A 248 -20.63 -5.91 19.45
C GLY A 248 -20.66 -4.82 18.36
N VAL A 249 -21.28 -3.71 18.72
CA VAL A 249 -21.36 -2.51 17.89
C VAL A 249 -20.88 -1.32 18.72
N LYS A 250 -19.86 -0.63 18.23
CA LYS A 250 -19.43 0.66 18.75
C LYS A 250 -19.99 1.78 17.91
N VAL A 251 -20.71 2.70 18.53
CA VAL A 251 -21.29 3.86 17.85
C VAL A 251 -20.47 5.10 18.20
N ILE A 252 -20.04 5.83 17.16
CA ILE A 252 -19.42 7.15 17.29
C ILE A 252 -20.41 8.16 16.73
N ASP A 253 -20.87 9.08 17.58
CA ASP A 253 -21.79 10.12 17.16
C ASP A 253 -21.08 11.18 16.32
N PHE A 254 -21.57 11.37 15.10
CA PHE A 254 -21.02 12.36 14.17
C PHE A 254 -22.16 12.96 13.32
N PRO A 255 -22.26 14.30 13.18
CA PRO A 255 -23.36 14.96 12.48
C PRO A 255 -23.24 14.82 10.95
N THR A 256 -23.65 13.69 10.42
CA THR A 256 -23.64 13.37 8.99
C THR A 256 -24.96 12.69 8.58
N PRO A 257 -25.45 12.86 7.33
CA PRO A 257 -26.67 12.21 6.86
C PRO A 257 -26.54 10.71 6.59
N GLN A 258 -25.31 10.20 6.54
CA GLN A 258 -25.00 8.78 6.31
C GLN A 258 -24.08 8.27 7.40
N SER A 259 -24.26 7.01 7.79
CA SER A 259 -23.35 6.31 8.68
C SER A 259 -22.35 5.49 7.87
N THR A 260 -21.07 5.64 8.19
CA THR A 260 -20.02 4.72 7.73
C THR A 260 -19.88 3.59 8.74
N ILE A 261 -19.92 2.36 8.26
CA ILE A 261 -19.82 1.15 9.09
C ILE A 261 -18.59 0.37 8.64
N LEU A 262 -17.65 0.15 9.56
CA LEU A 262 -16.59 -0.83 9.40
C LEU A 262 -16.98 -2.08 10.22
N PHE A 263 -16.71 -3.24 9.65
CA PHE A 263 -16.97 -4.52 10.30
C PHE A 263 -15.84 -5.50 9.97
N GLY A 264 -15.62 -6.49 10.82
CA GLY A 264 -14.57 -7.47 10.58
C GLY A 264 -14.33 -8.37 11.78
N HIS A 265 -13.40 -9.28 11.60
CA HIS A 265 -12.92 -10.24 12.60
C HIS A 265 -11.51 -10.71 12.25
N ALA A 266 -10.97 -11.65 13.02
CA ALA A 266 -9.69 -12.31 12.74
C ALA A 266 -9.58 -12.71 11.26
N GLY A 267 -8.47 -12.34 10.64
CA GLY A 267 -8.12 -12.70 9.27
C GLY A 267 -7.30 -13.98 9.20
N ILE A 268 -6.59 -14.14 8.09
CA ILE A 268 -5.71 -15.26 7.82
C ILE A 268 -4.38 -14.75 7.26
N PRO A 269 -3.23 -15.24 7.73
CA PRO A 269 -1.93 -14.87 7.20
C PRO A 269 -1.79 -15.18 5.70
N ARG A 270 -1.12 -14.30 4.96
CA ARG A 270 -0.88 -14.48 3.52
C ARG A 270 -0.17 -15.79 3.17
N LYS A 271 0.61 -16.34 4.11
CA LYS A 271 1.41 -17.56 3.95
C LYS A 271 0.71 -18.81 4.49
N ASP A 272 -0.51 -18.69 4.98
CA ASP A 272 -1.30 -19.82 5.44
C ASP A 272 -1.72 -20.71 4.26
N ASP A 273 -1.75 -22.01 4.48
CA ASP A 273 -2.12 -22.98 3.44
C ASP A 273 -3.56 -22.79 2.94
N ASP A 274 -4.46 -22.30 3.80
CA ASP A 274 -5.86 -22.02 3.49
C ASP A 274 -6.10 -20.59 2.96
N PHE A 275 -5.04 -19.79 2.76
CA PHE A 275 -5.19 -18.38 2.33
C PHE A 275 -5.99 -18.24 1.03
N PHE A 276 -5.71 -19.07 0.02
CA PHE A 276 -6.43 -18.99 -1.25
C PHE A 276 -7.89 -19.43 -1.14
N ALA A 277 -8.21 -20.39 -0.27
CA ALA A 277 -9.59 -20.73 0.04
C ALA A 277 -10.33 -19.56 0.69
N ALA A 278 -9.72 -18.90 1.68
CA ALA A 278 -10.25 -17.70 2.31
C ALA A 278 -10.38 -16.52 1.32
N TYR A 279 -9.44 -16.38 0.40
CA TYR A 279 -9.48 -15.35 -0.66
C TYR A 279 -10.68 -15.57 -1.59
N LEU A 280 -10.89 -16.79 -2.08
CA LEU A 280 -12.05 -17.12 -2.92
C LEU A 280 -13.36 -16.94 -2.17
N LEU A 281 -13.44 -17.39 -0.91
CA LEU A 281 -14.61 -17.19 -0.06
C LEU A 281 -14.92 -15.71 0.12
N ASN A 282 -13.91 -14.90 0.41
CA ASN A 282 -14.09 -13.44 0.52
C ASN A 282 -14.49 -12.81 -0.83
N HIS A 283 -13.95 -13.30 -1.96
CA HIS A 283 -14.32 -12.82 -3.28
C HIS A 283 -15.83 -12.99 -3.52
N ILE A 284 -16.37 -14.15 -3.23
CA ILE A 284 -17.79 -14.47 -3.33
C ILE A 284 -18.63 -13.64 -2.34
N LEU A 285 -18.14 -13.47 -1.10
CA LEU A 285 -18.86 -12.74 -0.07
C LEU A 285 -18.98 -11.25 -0.38
N GLY A 286 -17.86 -10.57 -0.63
CA GLY A 286 -17.84 -9.12 -0.77
C GLY A 286 -16.68 -8.56 -1.61
N GLY A 287 -15.84 -9.42 -2.21
CA GLY A 287 -14.64 -9.01 -2.94
C GLY A 287 -14.82 -8.85 -4.46
N SER A 288 -15.85 -9.44 -5.06
CA SER A 288 -16.06 -9.49 -6.52
C SER A 288 -16.83 -8.31 -7.13
N GLY A 289 -16.93 -7.18 -6.43
CA GLY A 289 -17.72 -6.05 -6.93
C GLY A 289 -19.21 -6.37 -7.01
N PHE A 290 -19.84 -6.16 -8.17
CA PHE A 290 -21.30 -6.29 -8.31
C PHE A 290 -21.84 -7.72 -8.16
N GLU A 291 -21.04 -8.74 -8.37
CA GLU A 291 -21.45 -10.15 -8.34
C GLU A 291 -21.36 -10.77 -6.95
N SER A 292 -20.81 -10.06 -5.96
CA SER A 292 -20.69 -10.55 -4.59
C SER A 292 -22.04 -10.60 -3.87
N ARG A 293 -22.17 -11.54 -2.91
CA ARG A 293 -23.39 -11.69 -2.09
C ARG A 293 -23.78 -10.39 -1.39
N LEU A 294 -22.81 -9.68 -0.79
CA LEU A 294 -23.07 -8.41 -0.11
C LEU A 294 -23.57 -7.34 -1.07
N MET A 295 -23.01 -7.23 -2.27
CA MET A 295 -23.50 -6.27 -3.27
C MET A 295 -24.91 -6.61 -3.74
N SER A 296 -25.19 -7.86 -4.03
CA SER A 296 -26.53 -8.31 -4.42
C SER A 296 -27.56 -8.02 -3.31
N GLU A 297 -27.29 -8.48 -2.10
CA GLU A 297 -28.29 -8.44 -1.01
C GLU A 297 -28.48 -7.04 -0.40
N VAL A 298 -27.40 -6.25 -0.24
CA VAL A 298 -27.46 -4.95 0.42
C VAL A 298 -27.79 -3.84 -0.57
N ARG A 299 -27.18 -3.88 -1.77
CA ARG A 299 -27.36 -2.84 -2.77
C ARG A 299 -28.50 -3.13 -3.74
N GLU A 300 -28.45 -4.28 -4.46
CA GLU A 300 -29.37 -4.53 -5.57
C GLU A 300 -30.78 -4.86 -5.09
N GLU A 301 -30.90 -5.78 -4.14
CA GLU A 301 -32.20 -6.24 -3.64
C GLU A 301 -32.89 -5.24 -2.71
N ARG A 302 -32.10 -4.50 -1.88
CA ARG A 302 -32.66 -3.63 -0.83
C ARG A 302 -32.37 -2.15 -1.02
N GLY A 303 -31.43 -1.76 -1.86
CA GLY A 303 -31.07 -0.36 -2.11
C GLY A 303 -30.53 0.37 -0.87
N LEU A 304 -29.90 -0.35 0.07
CA LEU A 304 -29.44 0.23 1.34
C LEU A 304 -28.13 1.02 1.20
N THR A 305 -27.38 0.81 0.12
CA THR A 305 -26.10 1.46 -0.14
C THR A 305 -25.84 1.62 -1.63
N TYR A 306 -24.86 2.45 -1.98
CA TYR A 306 -24.27 2.50 -3.32
C TYR A 306 -23.14 1.50 -3.51
N GLY A 307 -22.53 1.01 -2.42
CA GLY A 307 -21.46 0.03 -2.47
C GLY A 307 -21.12 -0.52 -1.09
N ILE A 308 -20.82 -1.80 -1.07
CA ILE A 308 -20.36 -2.55 0.10
C ILE A 308 -19.29 -3.53 -0.37
N GLY A 309 -18.29 -3.79 0.46
CA GLY A 309 -17.27 -4.76 0.13
C GLY A 309 -16.60 -5.35 1.36
N SER A 310 -15.92 -6.47 1.16
CA SER A 310 -15.05 -7.07 2.17
C SER A 310 -13.71 -7.48 1.55
N PHE A 311 -12.67 -7.54 2.35
CA PHE A 311 -11.32 -7.86 1.92
C PHE A 311 -10.50 -8.49 3.05
N LEU A 312 -9.51 -9.30 2.66
CA LEU A 312 -8.50 -9.80 3.58
C LEU A 312 -7.41 -8.74 3.75
N ALA A 313 -7.29 -8.19 4.94
CA ALA A 313 -6.23 -7.26 5.32
C ALA A 313 -5.06 -8.05 5.93
N SER A 314 -4.33 -8.78 5.06
CA SER A 314 -3.16 -9.56 5.49
C SER A 314 -1.95 -8.64 5.60
N ARG A 315 -1.57 -8.31 6.83
CA ARG A 315 -0.43 -7.46 7.17
C ARG A 315 0.74 -8.32 7.66
N GLN A 316 1.91 -7.71 7.78
CA GLN A 316 3.12 -8.43 8.25
C GLN A 316 2.99 -8.92 9.70
N TYR A 317 2.29 -8.16 10.54
CA TYR A 317 2.24 -8.36 12.00
C TYR A 317 0.82 -8.51 12.54
N GLY A 318 -0.18 -8.78 11.71
CA GLY A 318 -1.56 -9.00 12.12
C GLY A 318 -2.50 -9.07 10.94
N ASP A 319 -3.53 -9.90 11.02
CA ASP A 319 -4.43 -10.18 9.91
C ASP A 319 -5.88 -9.94 10.32
N LEU A 320 -6.66 -9.31 9.43
CA LEU A 320 -8.10 -9.12 9.59
C LEU A 320 -8.81 -9.51 8.30
N LEU A 321 -10.05 -9.97 8.44
CA LEU A 321 -11.05 -9.88 7.39
C LEU A 321 -11.93 -8.68 7.71
N MET A 322 -11.98 -7.72 6.81
CA MET A 322 -12.65 -6.44 7.01
C MET A 322 -13.66 -6.19 5.92
N GLY A 323 -14.63 -5.35 6.23
CA GLY A 323 -15.54 -4.80 5.23
C GLY A 323 -15.99 -3.40 5.61
N GLN A 324 -16.53 -2.71 4.62
CA GLN A 324 -17.01 -1.33 4.78
C GLN A 324 -18.27 -1.10 3.98
N VAL A 325 -19.17 -0.28 4.54
CA VAL A 325 -20.38 0.20 3.86
C VAL A 325 -20.75 1.59 4.37
N ALA A 326 -21.29 2.42 3.49
CA ALA A 326 -21.99 3.65 3.86
C ALA A 326 -23.49 3.51 3.58
N THR A 327 -24.33 3.86 4.56
CA THR A 327 -25.79 3.75 4.44
C THR A 327 -26.48 4.96 5.10
N ALA A 328 -27.73 5.21 4.78
CA ALA A 328 -28.50 6.27 5.45
C ALA A 328 -28.68 5.93 6.94
N ASN A 329 -28.71 6.96 7.80
CA ASN A 329 -28.78 6.76 9.25
C ASN A 329 -30.00 5.91 9.71
N ASN A 330 -31.12 5.99 9.01
CA ASN A 330 -32.34 5.24 9.33
C ASN A 330 -32.32 3.78 8.84
N THR A 331 -31.34 3.38 8.02
CA THR A 331 -31.22 2.03 7.47
C THR A 331 -30.03 1.25 8.07
N VAL A 332 -29.29 1.84 9.02
CA VAL A 332 -28.11 1.24 9.65
C VAL A 332 -28.39 -0.14 10.24
N VAL A 333 -29.48 -0.28 11.02
CA VAL A 333 -29.82 -1.55 11.68
C VAL A 333 -30.12 -2.64 10.64
N GLU A 334 -30.93 -2.33 9.64
CA GLU A 334 -31.26 -3.27 8.56
C GLU A 334 -29.97 -3.68 7.78
N THR A 335 -29.09 -2.72 7.49
CA THR A 335 -27.82 -2.99 6.80
C THR A 335 -26.94 -3.95 7.60
N ILE A 336 -26.78 -3.73 8.90
CA ILE A 336 -26.00 -4.62 9.79
C ILE A 336 -26.63 -6.01 9.85
N ASP A 337 -27.96 -6.10 9.93
CA ASP A 337 -28.68 -7.37 9.99
C ASP A 337 -28.46 -8.19 8.70
N VAL A 338 -28.57 -7.55 7.53
CA VAL A 338 -28.33 -8.22 6.24
C VAL A 338 -26.88 -8.70 6.13
N ILE A 339 -25.89 -7.87 6.46
CA ILE A 339 -24.47 -8.25 6.49
C ILE A 339 -24.28 -9.48 7.39
N THR A 340 -24.81 -9.44 8.60
CA THR A 340 -24.69 -10.52 9.58
C THR A 340 -25.35 -11.81 9.08
N GLN A 341 -26.49 -11.73 8.39
CA GLN A 341 -27.16 -12.87 7.81
C GLN A 341 -26.33 -13.51 6.69
N GLU A 342 -25.77 -12.72 5.78
CA GLU A 342 -24.93 -13.25 4.69
C GLU A 342 -23.65 -13.88 5.23
N TRP A 343 -23.04 -13.28 6.27
CA TRP A 343 -21.89 -13.86 6.96
C TRP A 343 -22.21 -15.23 7.58
N ARG A 344 -23.37 -15.33 8.24
CA ARG A 344 -23.83 -16.63 8.81
C ARG A 344 -24.15 -17.64 7.74
N LYS A 345 -24.84 -17.25 6.67
CA LYS A 345 -25.15 -18.17 5.56
C LYS A 345 -23.86 -18.79 4.98
N ILE A 346 -22.83 -17.98 4.75
CA ILE A 346 -21.58 -18.50 4.20
C ILE A 346 -20.82 -19.40 5.21
N ALA A 347 -20.89 -19.09 6.50
CA ALA A 347 -20.31 -19.90 7.55
C ALA A 347 -21.02 -21.25 7.73
N ASP A 348 -22.35 -21.27 7.65
CA ASP A 348 -23.16 -22.47 7.91
C ASP A 348 -23.33 -23.34 6.67
N GLN A 349 -23.40 -22.77 5.49
CA GLN A 349 -23.77 -23.43 4.25
C GLN A 349 -22.66 -23.48 3.20
N GLY A 350 -21.59 -22.68 3.41
CA GLY A 350 -20.50 -22.55 2.45
C GLY A 350 -20.92 -21.79 1.19
N VAL A 351 -20.24 -22.09 0.09
CA VAL A 351 -20.47 -21.53 -1.24
C VAL A 351 -21.03 -22.58 -2.17
N THR A 352 -21.77 -22.16 -3.18
CA THR A 352 -22.32 -23.08 -4.20
C THR A 352 -21.34 -23.30 -5.33
N GLN A 353 -21.54 -24.39 -6.09
CA GLN A 353 -20.73 -24.64 -7.29
C GLN A 353 -20.89 -23.53 -8.33
N ALA A 354 -22.09 -22.95 -8.46
CA ALA A 354 -22.33 -21.87 -9.41
C ALA A 354 -21.53 -20.58 -9.05
N GLU A 355 -21.36 -20.29 -7.77
CA GLU A 355 -20.55 -19.15 -7.30
C GLU A 355 -19.05 -19.40 -7.47
N LEU A 356 -18.60 -20.65 -7.47
CA LEU A 356 -17.21 -21.00 -7.74
C LEU A 356 -16.89 -20.98 -9.24
N ASP A 357 -17.90 -21.20 -10.10
CA ASP A 357 -17.74 -21.26 -11.55
C ASP A 357 -17.92 -19.86 -12.21
N ALA A 358 -18.44 -18.87 -11.48
CA ALA A 358 -18.66 -17.50 -11.94
C ALA A 358 -17.39 -16.66 -11.82
#